data_c9f8397225f81afd784d62adc212b713
#
_entry.id   c9f8397225f81afd784d62adc212b713
#
_cell.length_a   1.000
_cell.length_b   1.000
_cell.length_c   1.000
_cell.angle_alpha   90.00
_cell.angle_beta   90.00
_cell.angle_gamma   90.00
#
_symmetry.space_group_name_H-M   'P 1'
#
loop_
_entity.id
_entity.type
_entity.pdbx_description
1 polymer ?
#
loop_
_entity_poly.entity_id
_entity_poly.type
_entity_poly.pdbx_seq_one_letter_code
_entity_poly.pdbx_strand_id
1 'polypeptide(L)'
;LDGFGQEQPQSATESPAFHSETMAVYPGDKNNLPYDVVVERLHIEEPEPPAPVTEPEKTFEEVLDEHPVSIQVNGQWQTFPNAKAAEEASYEEYKANLRRNAKNFRITDEHLGEGGPKAKFQANVNAIRLLKELEAAGQQASPEQQEVLSRYVGWGGLSDAFDPEKPAWALEYAQLKELLTPEEYAAARSSTLNAHYTSPTVIQAIYEAVDRMGFETGNILEPSMGVGNFFGMLPEEMRNSRLYGVELDPVSGRIAKQLYPKADITVG
;
A
#
# COMPACT_ATOMS: atom_id res chain seq x y z
N LEU A 1 -43.91 -37.11 62.64
CA LEU A 1 -42.75 -37.84 62.13
C LEU A 1 -42.51 -37.43 60.68
N ASP A 2 -41.60 -36.56 60.58
CA ASP A 2 -40.50 -36.40 59.61
C ASP A 2 -40.86 -35.95 58.19
N GLY A 3 -40.66 -34.62 58.05
CA GLY A 3 -40.45 -33.95 56.81
C GLY A 3 -39.09 -34.29 56.21
N PHE A 4 -39.07 -34.41 54.87
CA PHE A 4 -37.88 -34.17 54.06
C PHE A 4 -38.23 -33.13 53.04
N GLY A 5 -37.73 -31.92 53.27
CA GLY A 5 -37.68 -30.88 52.27
C GLY A 5 -36.70 -31.30 51.18
N GLN A 6 -37.19 -31.32 49.95
CA GLN A 6 -36.34 -31.35 48.78
C GLN A 6 -36.08 -29.90 48.37
N GLU A 7 -34.86 -29.46 48.59
CA GLU A 7 -34.32 -28.28 47.93
C GLU A 7 -34.12 -28.60 46.47
N GLN A 8 -34.80 -27.91 45.62
CA GLN A 8 -34.50 -27.87 44.19
C GLN A 8 -33.25 -26.98 43.99
N PRO A 9 -32.28 -27.38 43.19
CA PRO A 9 -31.19 -26.50 42.82
C PRO A 9 -31.74 -25.41 41.88
N GLN A 10 -31.58 -24.18 42.24
CA GLN A 10 -31.75 -23.05 41.36
C GLN A 10 -30.62 -23.08 40.35
N SER A 11 -30.91 -23.56 39.13
CA SER A 11 -30.07 -23.32 37.98
C SER A 11 -30.65 -22.13 37.21
N ALA A 12 -30.19 -20.98 37.48
CA ALA A 12 -30.32 -19.86 36.58
C ALA A 12 -28.91 -19.30 36.37
N THR A 13 -28.16 -19.97 35.54
CA THR A 13 -27.08 -19.29 34.82
C THR A 13 -27.73 -18.40 33.80
N GLU A 14 -27.93 -17.13 34.13
CA GLU A 14 -28.24 -16.12 33.17
C GLU A 14 -27.09 -16.10 32.16
N SER A 15 -27.43 -16.36 30.89
CA SER A 15 -26.48 -16.19 29.81
C SER A 15 -26.07 -14.73 29.76
N PRO A 16 -24.79 -14.41 29.55
CA PRO A 16 -24.34 -13.03 29.41
C PRO A 16 -25.10 -12.33 28.31
N ALA A 17 -25.57 -11.11 28.58
CA ALA A 17 -26.25 -10.28 27.60
C ALA A 17 -25.23 -9.81 26.55
N PHE A 18 -25.51 -10.12 25.28
CA PHE A 18 -24.70 -9.65 24.18
C PHE A 18 -25.33 -8.37 23.61
N HIS A 19 -24.53 -7.31 23.56
CA HIS A 19 -24.89 -6.09 22.87
C HIS A 19 -24.07 -5.97 21.57
N SER A 20 -24.72 -5.61 20.46
CA SER A 20 -24.01 -5.30 19.23
C SER A 20 -23.70 -3.81 19.19
N GLU A 21 -22.43 -3.46 19.06
CA GLU A 21 -21.98 -2.10 18.75
C GLU A 21 -21.53 -2.01 17.30
N THR A 22 -22.05 -1.00 16.62
CA THR A 22 -21.65 -0.67 15.26
C THR A 22 -20.54 0.39 15.34
N MET A 23 -19.33 0.02 14.90
CA MET A 23 -18.20 0.96 14.81
C MET A 23 -17.98 1.41 13.38
N ALA A 24 -17.94 2.73 13.19
CA ALA A 24 -17.43 3.32 11.96
C ALA A 24 -15.89 3.33 12.00
N VAL A 25 -15.27 2.88 10.94
CA VAL A 25 -13.83 2.71 10.83
C VAL A 25 -13.28 3.63 9.77
N TYR A 26 -12.18 4.30 10.05
CA TYR A 26 -11.59 5.34 9.22
C TYR A 26 -10.30 4.88 8.55
N PRO A 27 -10.01 5.35 7.31
CA PRO A 27 -8.76 5.03 6.61
C PRO A 27 -7.53 5.58 7.36
N GLY A 28 -6.44 4.85 7.31
CA GLY A 28 -5.13 5.32 7.75
C GLY A 28 -4.70 4.92 9.15
N ASP A 29 -5.57 4.34 9.95
CA ASP A 29 -5.22 3.74 11.23
C ASP A 29 -5.33 2.21 11.13
N LYS A 30 -4.26 1.49 11.48
CA LYS A 30 -4.29 0.02 11.49
C LYS A 30 -5.32 -0.58 12.46
N ASN A 31 -5.81 0.24 13.41
CA ASN A 31 -6.88 -0.12 14.33
C ASN A 31 -8.26 0.34 13.83
N ASN A 32 -8.31 1.02 12.66
CA ASN A 32 -9.52 1.52 12.05
C ASN A 32 -9.70 0.90 10.66
N LEU A 33 -10.85 0.34 10.43
CA LEU A 33 -11.30 -0.15 9.12
C LEU A 33 -11.74 1.02 8.21
N PRO A 34 -11.82 0.87 6.89
CA PRO A 34 -12.32 1.91 6.00
C PRO A 34 -13.70 2.42 6.43
N TYR A 35 -13.93 3.72 6.29
CA TYR A 35 -15.09 4.38 6.89
C TYR A 35 -16.45 3.97 6.31
N ASP A 36 -16.49 3.27 5.21
CA ASP A 36 -17.68 2.67 4.61
C ASP A 36 -17.94 1.22 5.06
N VAL A 37 -17.06 0.68 5.91
CA VAL A 37 -17.20 -0.66 6.48
C VAL A 37 -17.75 -0.54 7.90
N VAL A 38 -18.88 -1.16 8.13
CA VAL A 38 -19.50 -1.27 9.45
C VAL A 38 -19.16 -2.61 10.05
N VAL A 39 -18.54 -2.61 11.22
CA VAL A 39 -18.20 -3.83 11.98
C VAL A 39 -19.20 -3.96 13.13
N GLU A 40 -19.99 -5.03 13.15
CA GLU A 40 -20.72 -5.43 14.35
C GLU A 40 -19.78 -6.22 15.27
N ARG A 41 -19.46 -5.63 16.41
CA ARG A 41 -18.79 -6.32 17.50
C ARG A 41 -19.80 -6.77 18.52
N LEU A 42 -19.75 -8.02 18.89
CA LEU A 42 -20.49 -8.55 20.02
C LEU A 42 -19.83 -8.04 21.30
N HIS A 43 -20.54 -7.18 22.01
CA HIS A 43 -20.12 -6.76 23.35
C HIS A 43 -20.58 -7.83 24.34
N ILE A 44 -19.62 -8.46 25.00
CA ILE A 44 -19.88 -9.38 26.08
C ILE A 44 -19.76 -8.56 27.36
N GLU A 45 -20.89 -8.27 28.04
CA GLU A 45 -20.81 -7.74 29.41
C GLU A 45 -20.12 -8.78 30.28
N GLU A 46 -19.03 -8.38 30.94
CA GLU A 46 -18.36 -9.24 31.89
C GLU A 46 -19.37 -9.69 33.00
N PRO A 47 -19.57 -10.99 33.21
CA PRO A 47 -20.32 -11.44 34.37
C PRO A 47 -19.56 -11.05 35.63
N GLU A 48 -20.28 -10.61 36.66
CA GLU A 48 -19.67 -10.41 38.00
C GLU A 48 -18.85 -11.65 38.37
N PRO A 49 -17.61 -11.47 38.90
CA PRO A 49 -16.66 -12.55 39.05
C PRO A 49 -17.22 -13.68 39.91
N PRO A 50 -17.32 -14.90 39.36
CA PRO A 50 -17.59 -16.07 40.21
C PRO A 50 -16.41 -16.28 41.18
N ALA A 51 -16.67 -16.86 42.36
CA ALA A 51 -15.68 -17.20 43.33
C ALA A 51 -14.48 -17.96 42.72
N PRO A 52 -13.24 -17.79 43.22
CA PRO A 52 -11.99 -18.03 42.50
C PRO A 52 -11.90 -19.43 41.92
N VAL A 53 -12.00 -19.51 40.60
CA VAL A 53 -11.68 -20.68 39.79
C VAL A 53 -10.23 -20.51 39.34
N THR A 54 -9.43 -21.53 39.54
CA THR A 54 -7.96 -21.59 39.38
C THR A 54 -7.45 -21.64 37.96
N GLU A 55 -8.22 -21.21 36.96
CA GLU A 55 -7.73 -21.02 35.57
C GLU A 55 -7.51 -19.53 35.31
N PRO A 56 -6.42 -19.12 34.61
CA PRO A 56 -6.18 -17.72 34.29
C PRO A 56 -7.33 -17.22 33.43
N GLU A 57 -8.00 -16.16 33.89
CA GLU A 57 -9.04 -15.48 33.11
C GLU A 57 -8.45 -15.00 31.80
N LYS A 58 -9.06 -15.42 30.69
CA LYS A 58 -8.70 -14.94 29.35
C LYS A 58 -8.95 -13.43 29.27
N THR A 59 -8.03 -12.70 28.68
CA THR A 59 -8.19 -11.28 28.41
C THR A 59 -9.34 -11.05 27.40
N PHE A 60 -9.93 -9.86 27.41
CA PHE A 60 -10.98 -9.49 26.46
C PHE A 60 -10.51 -9.68 24.99
N GLU A 61 -9.25 -9.38 24.70
CA GLU A 61 -8.65 -9.60 23.38
C GLU A 61 -8.58 -11.09 23.00
N GLU A 62 -8.20 -11.95 23.95
CA GLU A 62 -8.16 -13.41 23.72
C GLU A 62 -9.56 -14.00 23.49
N VAL A 63 -10.59 -13.44 24.15
CA VAL A 63 -11.98 -13.86 23.94
C VAL A 63 -12.50 -13.39 22.57
N LEU A 64 -12.17 -12.19 22.12
CA LEU A 64 -12.55 -11.68 20.80
C LEU A 64 -11.89 -12.47 19.66
N ASP A 65 -10.68 -12.97 19.86
CA ASP A 65 -9.99 -13.78 18.85
C ASP A 65 -10.60 -15.19 18.69
N GLU A 66 -11.43 -15.63 19.63
CA GLU A 66 -12.10 -16.95 19.59
C GLU A 66 -13.55 -16.88 19.08
N HIS A 67 -14.12 -15.67 18.87
CA HIS A 67 -15.53 -15.52 18.49
C HIS A 67 -15.68 -15.08 17.03
N PRO A 68 -16.67 -15.66 16.31
CA PRO A 68 -16.98 -15.22 14.95
C PRO A 68 -17.46 -13.78 14.91
N VAL A 69 -16.97 -13.03 13.93
CA VAL A 69 -17.34 -11.62 13.69
C VAL A 69 -17.91 -11.50 12.28
N SER A 70 -19.04 -10.80 12.16
CA SER A 70 -19.66 -10.50 10.87
C SER A 70 -19.40 -9.05 10.48
N ILE A 71 -18.90 -8.86 9.26
CA ILE A 71 -18.68 -7.54 8.65
C ILE A 71 -19.23 -7.50 7.24
N GLN A 72 -19.47 -6.30 6.72
CA GLN A 72 -19.78 -6.12 5.30
C GLN A 72 -18.48 -6.07 4.48
N VAL A 73 -18.39 -6.96 3.48
CA VAL A 73 -17.33 -6.99 2.48
C VAL A 73 -17.99 -6.92 1.11
N ASN A 74 -17.64 -5.94 0.28
CA ASN A 74 -18.30 -5.67 -1.00
C ASN A 74 -19.85 -5.53 -0.90
N GLY A 75 -20.33 -4.90 0.17
CA GLY A 75 -21.75 -4.70 0.43
C GLY A 75 -22.51 -5.96 0.85
N GLN A 76 -21.84 -7.07 1.11
CA GLN A 76 -22.45 -8.33 1.57
C GLN A 76 -21.92 -8.69 2.97
N TRP A 77 -22.81 -9.13 3.83
CA TRP A 77 -22.45 -9.63 5.16
C TRP A 77 -21.69 -10.95 5.04
N GLN A 78 -20.51 -11.01 5.62
CA GLN A 78 -19.67 -12.20 5.70
C GLN A 78 -19.24 -12.46 7.14
N THR A 79 -19.26 -13.72 7.56
CA THR A 79 -18.85 -14.11 8.91
C THR A 79 -17.46 -14.70 8.89
N PHE A 80 -16.58 -14.17 9.72
CA PHE A 80 -15.19 -14.58 9.88
C PHE A 80 -15.00 -15.29 11.21
N PRO A 81 -14.00 -16.18 11.33
CA PRO A 81 -13.80 -16.99 12.54
C PRO A 81 -13.42 -16.16 13.76
N ASN A 82 -12.86 -14.98 13.57
CA ASN A 82 -12.46 -14.06 14.64
C ASN A 82 -12.31 -12.62 14.12
N ALA A 83 -12.12 -11.68 15.04
CA ALA A 83 -11.97 -10.26 14.73
C ALA A 83 -10.77 -9.96 13.82
N LYS A 84 -9.64 -10.65 14.01
CA LYS A 84 -8.44 -10.48 13.18
C LYS A 84 -8.68 -10.86 11.72
N ALA A 85 -9.34 -11.98 11.46
CA ALA A 85 -9.67 -12.40 10.09
C ALA A 85 -10.66 -11.44 9.42
N ALA A 86 -11.60 -10.87 10.19
CA ALA A 86 -12.52 -9.85 9.69
C ALA A 86 -11.77 -8.54 9.33
N GLU A 87 -10.85 -8.10 10.18
CA GLU A 87 -10.02 -6.92 9.96
C GLU A 87 -9.14 -7.08 8.71
N GLU A 88 -8.48 -8.22 8.54
CA GLU A 88 -7.68 -8.53 7.35
C GLU A 88 -8.54 -8.48 6.08
N ALA A 89 -9.73 -9.09 6.09
CA ALA A 89 -10.64 -9.06 4.95
C ALA A 89 -11.14 -7.65 4.60
N SER A 90 -11.46 -6.85 5.62
CA SER A 90 -11.85 -5.45 5.45
C SER A 90 -10.71 -4.61 4.88
N TYR A 91 -9.49 -4.82 5.34
CA TYR A 91 -8.32 -4.11 4.82
C TYR A 91 -8.01 -4.49 3.36
N GLU A 92 -8.17 -5.76 2.99
CA GLU A 92 -8.02 -6.19 1.59
C GLU A 92 -9.10 -5.59 0.68
N GLU A 93 -10.36 -5.51 1.15
CA GLU A 93 -11.42 -4.82 0.41
C GLU A 93 -11.10 -3.33 0.23
N TYR A 94 -10.64 -2.65 1.28
CA TYR A 94 -10.22 -1.25 1.21
C TYR A 94 -9.13 -1.05 0.16
N LYS A 95 -8.09 -1.88 0.18
CA LYS A 95 -7.02 -1.83 -0.84
C LYS A 95 -7.56 -2.08 -2.25
N ALA A 96 -8.49 -3.03 -2.40
CA ALA A 96 -9.11 -3.31 -3.69
C ALA A 96 -9.96 -2.14 -4.19
N ASN A 97 -10.68 -1.45 -3.29
CA ASN A 97 -11.45 -0.24 -3.60
C ASN A 97 -10.54 0.93 -3.99
N LEU A 98 -9.45 1.14 -3.29
CA LEU A 98 -8.45 2.14 -3.67
C LEU A 98 -7.91 1.88 -5.07
N ARG A 99 -7.51 0.65 -5.38
CA ARG A 99 -7.03 0.26 -6.72
C ARG A 99 -8.10 0.45 -7.80
N ARG A 100 -9.36 0.11 -7.49
CA ARG A 100 -10.50 0.23 -8.42
C ARG A 100 -10.77 1.68 -8.80
N ASN A 101 -10.66 2.60 -7.84
CA ASN A 101 -10.93 4.03 -8.01
C ASN A 101 -9.71 4.85 -8.42
N ALA A 102 -8.51 4.33 -8.18
CA ALA A 102 -7.27 4.97 -8.55
C ALA A 102 -7.12 5.07 -10.08
N LYS A 103 -6.47 6.11 -10.53
CA LYS A 103 -6.15 6.33 -11.94
C LYS A 103 -4.66 6.17 -12.15
N ASN A 104 -4.29 5.52 -13.26
CA ASN A 104 -2.90 5.54 -13.71
C ASN A 104 -2.49 6.99 -14.02
N PHE A 105 -1.30 7.33 -13.58
CA PHE A 105 -0.70 8.65 -13.84
C PHE A 105 -0.51 8.87 -15.34
N ARG A 106 -0.60 10.13 -15.74
CA ARG A 106 -0.40 10.56 -17.11
C ARG A 106 0.71 11.59 -17.14
N ILE A 107 1.77 11.29 -17.89
CA ILE A 107 2.86 12.24 -18.12
C ILE A 107 2.40 13.24 -19.18
N THR A 108 2.36 14.51 -18.80
CA THR A 108 2.05 15.65 -19.68
C THR A 108 3.21 16.64 -19.75
N ASP A 109 4.23 16.46 -18.91
CA ASP A 109 5.42 17.31 -18.87
C ASP A 109 6.45 16.80 -19.89
N GLU A 110 6.64 17.53 -20.97
CA GLU A 110 7.63 17.22 -22.02
C GLU A 110 9.08 17.37 -21.53
N HIS A 111 9.29 18.11 -20.43
CA HIS A 111 10.59 18.36 -19.80
C HIS A 111 10.88 17.43 -18.61
N LEU A 112 10.13 16.35 -18.49
CA LEU A 112 10.32 15.39 -17.41
C LEU A 112 11.77 14.86 -17.40
N GLY A 113 12.41 14.95 -16.24
CA GLY A 113 13.79 14.50 -16.05
C GLY A 113 14.87 15.49 -16.51
N GLU A 114 14.51 16.67 -16.99
CA GLU A 114 15.45 17.75 -17.24
C GLU A 114 15.96 18.38 -15.96
N GLY A 115 17.14 18.99 -16.04
CA GLY A 115 17.76 19.69 -14.93
C GLY A 115 19.17 19.20 -14.59
N GLY A 116 19.86 19.99 -13.79
CA GLY A 116 21.21 19.68 -13.32
C GLY A 116 21.23 18.56 -12.26
N PRO A 117 22.40 17.98 -11.95
CA PRO A 117 22.53 16.85 -11.03
C PRO A 117 21.92 17.09 -9.65
N LYS A 118 22.08 18.30 -9.08
CA LYS A 118 21.51 18.64 -7.76
C LYS A 118 19.97 18.70 -7.80
N ALA A 119 19.38 19.22 -8.89
CA ALA A 119 17.93 19.25 -9.05
C ALA A 119 17.36 17.84 -9.17
N LYS A 120 17.99 16.97 -9.95
CA LYS A 120 17.62 15.55 -10.08
C LYS A 120 17.71 14.81 -8.75
N PHE A 121 18.80 15.04 -8.00
CA PHE A 121 18.98 14.50 -6.66
C PHE A 121 17.80 14.91 -5.75
N GLN A 122 17.48 16.19 -5.70
CA GLN A 122 16.41 16.71 -4.86
C GLN A 122 15.04 16.15 -5.25
N ALA A 123 14.76 16.00 -6.55
CA ALA A 123 13.54 15.38 -7.05
C ALA A 123 13.44 13.91 -6.57
N ASN A 124 14.52 13.14 -6.68
CA ASN A 124 14.57 11.77 -6.18
C ASN A 124 14.31 11.70 -4.66
N VAL A 125 14.95 12.56 -3.88
CA VAL A 125 14.77 12.60 -2.42
C VAL A 125 13.32 12.91 -2.06
N ASN A 126 12.71 13.89 -2.72
CA ASN A 126 11.31 14.26 -2.48
C ASN A 126 10.36 13.09 -2.81
N ALA A 127 10.57 12.43 -3.93
CA ALA A 127 9.78 11.27 -4.33
C ALA A 127 9.92 10.10 -3.33
N ILE A 128 11.14 9.81 -2.85
CA ILE A 128 11.38 8.72 -1.88
C ILE A 128 10.74 9.04 -0.53
N ARG A 129 10.83 10.28 -0.04
CA ARG A 129 10.17 10.67 1.21
C ARG A 129 8.68 10.48 1.12
N LEU A 130 8.08 11.01 0.07
CA LEU A 130 6.65 10.85 -0.16
C LEU A 130 6.25 9.38 -0.29
N LEU A 131 7.02 8.56 -1.01
CA LEU A 131 6.77 7.12 -1.10
C LEU A 131 6.72 6.48 0.29
N LYS A 132 7.71 6.75 1.14
CA LYS A 132 7.78 6.20 2.50
C LYS A 132 6.64 6.68 3.40
N GLU A 133 6.22 7.93 3.26
CA GLU A 133 5.04 8.48 3.95
C GLU A 133 3.76 7.75 3.53
N LEU A 134 3.54 7.57 2.23
CA LEU A 134 2.38 6.84 1.70
C LEU A 134 2.36 5.38 2.15
N GLU A 135 3.51 4.71 2.12
CA GLU A 135 3.64 3.32 2.57
C GLU A 135 3.38 3.16 4.07
N ALA A 136 3.92 4.07 4.89
CA ALA A 136 3.68 4.07 6.32
C ALA A 136 2.21 4.31 6.68
N ALA A 137 1.51 5.12 5.88
CA ALA A 137 0.09 5.39 6.03
C ALA A 137 -0.81 4.34 5.35
N GLY A 138 -0.25 3.39 4.58
CA GLY A 138 -1.02 2.42 3.80
C GLY A 138 -1.87 3.07 2.69
N GLN A 139 -1.46 4.25 2.20
CA GLN A 139 -2.23 5.07 1.28
C GLN A 139 -1.76 4.93 -0.17
N GLN A 140 -2.69 5.10 -1.10
CA GLN A 140 -2.40 5.29 -2.52
C GLN A 140 -2.20 6.78 -2.79
N ALA A 141 -1.26 7.11 -3.68
CA ALA A 141 -0.95 8.50 -4.04
C ALA A 141 -2.15 9.21 -4.69
N SER A 142 -2.42 10.44 -4.25
CA SER A 142 -3.33 11.37 -4.94
C SER A 142 -2.74 11.83 -6.27
N PRO A 143 -3.52 12.43 -7.19
CA PRO A 143 -2.98 12.98 -8.44
C PRO A 143 -1.82 13.96 -8.22
N GLU A 144 -1.89 14.82 -7.21
CA GLU A 144 -0.84 15.79 -6.88
C GLU A 144 0.41 15.10 -6.33
N GLN A 145 0.23 14.03 -5.56
CA GLN A 145 1.32 13.20 -5.05
C GLN A 145 1.95 12.37 -6.18
N GLN A 146 1.16 11.90 -7.14
CA GLN A 146 1.68 11.23 -8.34
C GLN A 146 2.58 12.16 -9.17
N GLU A 147 2.26 13.46 -9.26
CA GLU A 147 3.14 14.45 -9.88
C GLU A 147 4.52 14.53 -9.21
N VAL A 148 4.56 14.48 -7.88
CA VAL A 148 5.83 14.48 -7.14
C VAL A 148 6.59 13.19 -7.37
N LEU A 149 5.92 12.04 -7.30
CA LEU A 149 6.51 10.72 -7.53
C LEU A 149 7.06 10.56 -8.95
N SER A 150 6.37 11.11 -9.95
CA SER A 150 6.78 11.03 -11.36
C SER A 150 8.10 11.74 -11.66
N ARG A 151 8.52 12.66 -10.78
CA ARG A 151 9.79 13.36 -10.91
C ARG A 151 11.01 12.57 -10.46
N TYR A 152 10.82 11.35 -9.99
CA TYR A 152 11.93 10.44 -9.74
C TYR A 152 12.57 10.01 -11.06
N VAL A 153 13.86 10.23 -11.18
CA VAL A 153 14.63 9.97 -12.41
C VAL A 153 15.74 8.93 -12.23
N GLY A 154 15.75 8.24 -11.10
CA GLY A 154 16.82 7.28 -10.77
C GLY A 154 18.16 7.95 -10.48
N TRP A 155 19.20 7.13 -10.41
CA TRP A 155 20.51 7.58 -9.97
C TRP A 155 21.54 7.62 -11.10
N GLY A 156 21.15 7.41 -12.34
CA GLY A 156 22.03 7.49 -13.50
C GLY A 156 22.72 8.84 -13.60
N GLY A 157 24.05 8.83 -13.63
CA GLY A 157 24.88 10.04 -13.67
C GLY A 157 24.98 10.82 -12.34
N LEU A 158 24.50 10.24 -11.22
CA LEU A 158 24.57 10.85 -9.89
C LEU A 158 25.54 10.11 -8.95
N SER A 159 26.58 9.49 -9.49
CA SER A 159 27.57 8.72 -8.71
C SER A 159 28.25 9.54 -7.61
N ASP A 160 28.47 10.84 -7.83
CA ASP A 160 29.08 11.74 -6.87
C ASP A 160 28.28 11.88 -5.55
N ALA A 161 26.96 11.69 -5.60
CA ALA A 161 26.12 11.67 -4.40
C ALA A 161 26.36 10.47 -3.47
N PHE A 162 27.00 9.41 -3.99
CA PHE A 162 27.33 8.18 -3.27
C PHE A 162 28.82 8.08 -2.90
N ASP A 163 29.59 9.12 -3.17
CA ASP A 163 31.04 9.18 -2.90
C ASP A 163 31.33 10.02 -1.65
N PRO A 164 31.80 9.42 -0.54
CA PRO A 164 32.14 10.15 0.68
C PRO A 164 33.31 11.14 0.50
N GLU A 165 34.12 10.95 -0.54
CA GLU A 165 35.30 11.80 -0.82
C GLU A 165 34.95 13.05 -1.65
N LYS A 166 33.68 13.31 -1.92
CA LYS A 166 33.20 14.46 -2.70
C LYS A 166 32.68 15.57 -1.79
N PRO A 167 33.47 16.59 -1.42
CA PRO A 167 33.00 17.64 -0.50
C PRO A 167 31.79 18.41 -0.99
N ALA A 168 31.64 18.58 -2.32
CA ALA A 168 30.49 19.26 -2.93
C ALA A 168 29.17 18.47 -2.80
N TRP A 169 29.22 17.20 -2.39
CA TRP A 169 28.10 16.29 -2.23
C TRP A 169 27.97 15.73 -0.79
N ALA A 170 28.72 16.25 0.16
CA ALA A 170 28.77 15.71 1.52
C ALA A 170 27.40 15.73 2.23
N LEU A 171 26.60 16.77 2.00
CA LEU A 171 25.25 16.88 2.56
C LEU A 171 24.29 15.86 1.93
N GLU A 172 24.34 15.71 0.62
CA GLU A 172 23.51 14.75 -0.12
C GLU A 172 23.90 13.32 0.22
N TYR A 173 25.20 13.04 0.36
CA TYR A 173 25.68 11.73 0.82
C TYR A 173 25.11 11.37 2.19
N ALA A 174 25.19 12.29 3.16
CA ALA A 174 24.63 12.09 4.50
C ALA A 174 23.11 11.88 4.44
N GLN A 175 22.40 12.67 3.63
CA GLN A 175 20.97 12.57 3.43
C GLN A 175 20.54 11.21 2.85
N LEU A 176 21.28 10.65 1.89
CA LEU A 176 20.99 9.31 1.36
C LEU A 176 21.16 8.21 2.41
N LYS A 177 22.18 8.31 3.25
CA LYS A 177 22.44 7.36 4.33
C LYS A 177 21.32 7.36 5.39
N GLU A 178 20.69 8.50 5.62
CA GLU A 178 19.57 8.62 6.54
C GLU A 178 18.25 8.15 5.90
N LEU A 179 18.07 8.46 4.60
CA LEU A 179 16.80 8.23 3.91
C LEU A 179 16.60 6.79 3.46
N LEU A 180 17.66 6.12 3.01
CA LEU A 180 17.61 4.79 2.40
C LEU A 180 17.98 3.70 3.40
N THR A 181 17.31 2.55 3.31
CA THR A 181 17.80 1.35 3.99
C THR A 181 19.14 0.90 3.39
N PRO A 182 19.91 0.05 4.07
CA PRO A 182 21.16 -0.48 3.50
C PRO A 182 20.97 -1.14 2.13
N GLU A 183 19.86 -1.86 1.93
CA GLU A 183 19.52 -2.56 0.70
C GLU A 183 19.13 -1.55 -0.40
N GLU A 184 18.27 -0.57 -0.09
CA GLU A 184 17.90 0.51 -1.01
C GLU A 184 19.13 1.34 -1.42
N TYR A 185 20.02 1.62 -0.46
CA TYR A 185 21.25 2.33 -0.74
C TYR A 185 22.19 1.54 -1.66
N ALA A 186 22.34 0.24 -1.44
CA ALA A 186 23.16 -0.61 -2.29
C ALA A 186 22.61 -0.70 -3.71
N ALA A 187 21.29 -0.88 -3.87
CA ALA A 187 20.60 -0.88 -5.16
C ALA A 187 20.77 0.46 -5.88
N ALA A 188 20.49 1.58 -5.20
CA ALA A 188 20.66 2.93 -5.74
C ALA A 188 22.10 3.21 -6.21
N ARG A 189 23.09 2.86 -5.39
CA ARG A 189 24.50 3.03 -5.73
C ARG A 189 24.91 2.20 -6.96
N SER A 190 24.45 0.95 -7.04
CA SER A 190 24.77 0.08 -8.18
C SER A 190 24.17 0.57 -9.49
N SER A 191 23.05 1.27 -9.43
CA SER A 191 22.33 1.77 -10.59
C SER A 191 22.91 3.05 -11.20
N THR A 192 23.86 3.71 -10.54
CA THR A 192 24.42 5.01 -10.98
C THR A 192 25.05 5.00 -12.37
N LEU A 193 25.48 3.84 -12.86
CA LEU A 193 26.13 3.69 -14.16
C LEU A 193 25.17 3.30 -15.29
N ASN A 194 24.03 2.72 -14.99
CA ASN A 194 23.15 2.07 -15.98
C ASN A 194 21.66 2.40 -15.86
N ALA A 195 21.22 3.07 -14.82
CA ALA A 195 19.81 3.50 -14.73
C ALA A 195 19.59 4.81 -15.50
N HIS A 196 19.29 4.69 -16.78
CA HIS A 196 18.94 5.82 -17.65
C HIS A 196 17.48 5.72 -18.03
N TYR A 197 16.73 6.77 -17.73
CA TYR A 197 15.30 6.85 -18.07
C TYR A 197 15.14 7.35 -19.50
N THR A 198 14.31 6.66 -20.27
CA THR A 198 14.02 7.03 -21.67
C THR A 198 13.31 8.37 -21.71
N SER A 199 13.77 9.28 -22.57
CA SER A 199 13.19 10.61 -22.69
C SER A 199 11.79 10.56 -23.31
N PRO A 200 10.89 11.54 -22.99
CA PRO A 200 9.55 11.61 -23.55
C PRO A 200 9.54 11.58 -25.09
N THR A 201 10.45 12.30 -25.73
CA THR A 201 10.57 12.34 -27.20
C THR A 201 10.82 10.94 -27.80
N VAL A 202 11.68 10.14 -27.17
CA VAL A 202 11.97 8.78 -27.67
C VAL A 202 10.78 7.85 -27.44
N ILE A 203 10.13 7.94 -26.27
CA ILE A 203 8.93 7.15 -25.97
C ILE A 203 7.81 7.45 -26.98
N GLN A 204 7.59 8.74 -27.27
CA GLN A 204 6.59 9.16 -28.26
C GLN A 204 6.88 8.58 -29.63
N ALA A 205 8.14 8.67 -30.13
CA ALA A 205 8.53 8.10 -31.41
C ALA A 205 8.32 6.58 -31.49
N ILE A 206 8.56 5.87 -30.37
CA ILE A 206 8.30 4.42 -30.27
C ILE A 206 6.80 4.14 -30.38
N TYR A 207 5.95 4.88 -29.66
CA TYR A 207 4.50 4.70 -29.75
C TYR A 207 3.95 5.05 -31.14
N GLU A 208 4.47 6.09 -31.81
CA GLU A 208 4.12 6.38 -33.19
C GLU A 208 4.46 5.23 -34.13
N ALA A 209 5.60 4.56 -33.90
CA ALA A 209 5.97 3.39 -34.71
C ALA A 209 5.05 2.19 -34.43
N VAL A 210 4.69 1.96 -33.18
CA VAL A 210 3.77 0.88 -32.76
C VAL A 210 2.36 1.10 -33.33
N ASP A 211 1.87 2.35 -33.32
CA ASP A 211 0.60 2.74 -33.95
C ASP A 211 0.60 2.46 -35.46
N ARG A 212 1.67 2.84 -36.16
CA ARG A 212 1.83 2.55 -37.61
C ARG A 212 1.86 1.05 -37.92
N MET A 213 2.23 0.21 -36.97
CA MET A 213 2.14 -1.25 -37.10
C MET A 213 0.72 -1.79 -36.86
N GLY A 214 -0.23 -0.92 -36.51
CA GLY A 214 -1.64 -1.26 -36.30
C GLY A 214 -1.97 -1.84 -34.93
N PHE A 215 -1.13 -1.59 -33.91
CA PHE A 215 -1.46 -1.99 -32.55
C PHE A 215 -2.41 -0.97 -31.92
N GLU A 216 -3.57 -1.42 -31.49
CA GLU A 216 -4.57 -0.61 -30.80
C GLU A 216 -4.67 -1.00 -29.31
N THR A 217 -4.93 -2.26 -29.04
CA THR A 217 -5.07 -2.76 -27.66
C THR A 217 -4.52 -4.17 -27.50
N GLY A 218 -4.02 -4.49 -26.30
CA GLY A 218 -3.47 -5.81 -26.03
C GLY A 218 -2.77 -5.88 -24.68
N ASN A 219 -1.80 -6.78 -24.58
CA ASN A 219 -0.92 -6.86 -23.43
C ASN A 219 0.37 -6.08 -23.74
N ILE A 220 0.74 -5.15 -22.87
CA ILE A 220 1.96 -4.38 -22.96
C ILE A 220 2.84 -4.76 -21.79
N LEU A 221 4.04 -5.27 -22.08
CA LEU A 221 5.05 -5.62 -21.07
C LEU A 221 6.24 -4.67 -21.15
N GLU A 222 6.59 -4.07 -20.03
CA GLU A 222 7.82 -3.31 -19.82
C GLU A 222 8.73 -4.05 -18.84
N PRO A 223 9.77 -4.76 -19.31
CA PRO A 223 10.55 -5.69 -18.47
C PRO A 223 11.63 -5.02 -17.62
N SER A 224 11.86 -3.71 -17.79
CA SER A 224 12.80 -2.89 -17.00
C SER A 224 12.21 -1.49 -16.91
N MET A 225 11.06 -1.39 -16.23
CA MET A 225 10.17 -0.26 -16.37
C MET A 225 10.63 1.03 -15.69
N GLY A 226 11.59 0.97 -14.78
CA GLY A 226 11.89 2.11 -13.92
C GLY A 226 10.65 2.55 -13.15
N VAL A 227 10.30 3.82 -13.26
CA VAL A 227 9.03 4.33 -12.71
C VAL A 227 7.87 4.25 -13.71
N GLY A 228 8.05 3.65 -14.89
CA GLY A 228 6.99 3.39 -15.87
C GLY A 228 6.67 4.57 -16.80
N ASN A 229 7.67 5.27 -17.30
CA ASN A 229 7.45 6.40 -18.21
C ASN A 229 6.69 6.01 -19.47
N PHE A 230 6.89 4.79 -19.99
CA PHE A 230 6.10 4.27 -21.11
C PHE A 230 4.62 4.18 -20.76
N PHE A 231 4.28 3.69 -19.58
CA PHE A 231 2.87 3.63 -19.15
C PHE A 231 2.26 5.03 -19.00
N GLY A 232 3.03 5.99 -18.48
CA GLY A 232 2.59 7.36 -18.31
C GLY A 232 2.34 8.10 -19.64
N MET A 233 3.03 7.70 -20.69
CA MET A 233 2.92 8.28 -22.03
C MET A 233 2.10 7.44 -23.01
N LEU A 234 1.41 6.40 -22.51
CA LEU A 234 0.60 5.52 -23.37
C LEU A 234 -0.43 6.33 -24.17
N PRO A 235 -0.49 6.19 -25.52
CA PRO A 235 -1.48 6.84 -26.36
C PRO A 235 -2.92 6.53 -25.95
N GLU A 236 -3.85 7.43 -26.27
CA GLU A 236 -5.28 7.29 -25.90
C GLU A 236 -5.87 5.99 -26.45
N GLU A 237 -5.53 5.68 -27.71
CA GLU A 237 -6.01 4.51 -28.46
C GLU A 237 -5.59 3.20 -27.79
N MET A 238 -4.44 3.22 -27.09
CA MET A 238 -3.86 2.05 -26.42
C MET A 238 -4.27 1.91 -24.95
N ARG A 239 -5.04 2.85 -24.38
CA ARG A 239 -5.36 2.91 -22.93
C ARG A 239 -6.14 1.73 -22.39
N ASN A 240 -6.83 0.99 -23.23
CA ASN A 240 -7.56 -0.22 -22.84
C ASN A 240 -6.66 -1.47 -22.77
N SER A 241 -5.36 -1.30 -23.05
CA SER A 241 -4.39 -2.39 -22.92
C SER A 241 -4.16 -2.78 -21.46
N ARG A 242 -3.80 -4.05 -21.26
CA ARG A 242 -3.33 -4.54 -19.97
C ARG A 242 -1.84 -4.27 -19.82
N LEU A 243 -1.46 -3.63 -18.72
CA LEU A 243 -0.08 -3.21 -18.47
C LEU A 243 0.59 -4.15 -17.50
N TYR A 244 1.75 -4.67 -17.89
CA TYR A 244 2.61 -5.54 -17.09
C TYR A 244 3.99 -4.90 -16.99
N GLY A 245 4.48 -4.71 -15.77
CA GLY A 245 5.77 -4.11 -15.52
C GLY A 245 6.65 -5.01 -14.65
N VAL A 246 7.94 -5.04 -14.93
CA VAL A 246 8.95 -5.68 -14.07
C VAL A 246 10.03 -4.65 -13.77
N GLU A 247 10.41 -4.51 -12.50
CA GLU A 247 11.48 -3.63 -12.08
C GLU A 247 12.31 -4.27 -10.97
N LEU A 248 13.63 -4.26 -11.17
CA LEU A 248 14.57 -4.82 -10.21
C LEU A 248 14.83 -3.86 -9.04
N ASP A 249 14.92 -2.55 -9.32
CA ASP A 249 15.17 -1.55 -8.28
C ASP A 249 13.92 -1.40 -7.39
N PRO A 250 14.05 -1.66 -6.08
CA PRO A 250 12.89 -1.69 -5.18
C PRO A 250 12.23 -0.32 -5.01
N VAL A 251 12.99 0.77 -5.10
CA VAL A 251 12.43 2.12 -4.96
C VAL A 251 11.65 2.50 -6.21
N SER A 252 12.24 2.33 -7.39
CA SER A 252 11.60 2.61 -8.69
C SER A 252 10.32 1.81 -8.86
N GLY A 253 10.35 0.51 -8.55
CA GLY A 253 9.19 -0.37 -8.68
C GLY A 253 8.05 -0.01 -7.72
N ARG A 254 8.35 0.38 -6.47
CA ARG A 254 7.33 0.84 -5.52
C ARG A 254 6.73 2.18 -5.92
N ILE A 255 7.54 3.11 -6.46
CA ILE A 255 7.04 4.36 -7.06
C ILE A 255 6.11 4.03 -8.23
N ALA A 256 6.50 3.12 -9.12
CA ALA A 256 5.67 2.70 -10.25
C ALA A 256 4.31 2.14 -9.81
N LYS A 257 4.24 1.37 -8.72
CA LYS A 257 2.96 0.89 -8.15
C LYS A 257 2.05 2.02 -7.68
N GLN A 258 2.61 3.12 -7.18
CA GLN A 258 1.86 4.32 -6.80
C GLN A 258 1.40 5.12 -8.02
N LEU A 259 2.19 5.15 -9.08
CA LEU A 259 1.86 5.86 -10.32
C LEU A 259 0.85 5.08 -11.18
N TYR A 260 0.96 3.75 -11.22
CA TYR A 260 0.13 2.91 -12.10
C TYR A 260 -0.59 1.80 -11.31
N PRO A 261 -1.54 2.16 -10.44
CA PRO A 261 -2.23 1.21 -9.59
C PRO A 261 -3.08 0.16 -10.34
N LYS A 262 -3.37 0.41 -11.64
CA LYS A 262 -4.09 -0.54 -12.51
C LYS A 262 -3.17 -1.46 -13.32
N ALA A 263 -1.86 -1.27 -13.24
CA ALA A 263 -0.89 -2.14 -13.88
C ALA A 263 -0.51 -3.31 -12.95
N ASP A 264 -0.15 -4.43 -13.54
CA ASP A 264 0.44 -5.57 -12.84
C ASP A 264 1.96 -5.40 -12.80
N ILE A 265 2.50 -5.01 -11.64
CA ILE A 265 3.91 -4.65 -11.48
C ILE A 265 4.58 -5.60 -10.49
N THR A 266 5.57 -6.32 -10.99
CA THR A 266 6.47 -7.17 -10.19
C THR A 266 7.74 -6.38 -9.87
N VAL A 267 8.18 -6.44 -8.60
CA VAL A 267 9.39 -5.78 -8.10
C VAL A 267 10.33 -6.84 -7.55
N GLY A 268 11.58 -6.90 -8.07
CA GLY A 268 12.61 -7.85 -7.67
C GLY A 268 12.94 -8.90 -8.71
#